data_82724b69d458186940db170f793db125
#
_entry.id   82724b69d458186940db170f793db125
#
_cell.length_a   1.000
_cell.length_b   1.000
_cell.length_c   1.000
_cell.angle_alpha   90.00
_cell.angle_beta   90.00
_cell.angle_gamma   90.00
#
_symmetry.space_group_name_H-M   'P 1'
#
loop_
_entity.id
_entity.type
_entity.pdbx_description
1 polymer ?
#
loop_
_entity_poly.entity_id
_entity_poly.type
_entity_poly.pdbx_seq_one_letter_code
_entity_poly.pdbx_strand_id
1 'polypeptide(L)'
;MSQNNYFRSSIYHCVETNGGFKPVYFEDGLLVVDSDSGKIIDVGNFSDIGLGYDLSSNFIHFTDRLIMPGFVDTHVHYPQYKVIASYGASLIEWLDKYTFVEEQKFSDNDYADQIANLFLDELIKNGTTTVMTFCTSYKQSVDAFFNASEKRNLRMVAGKVMMDRNAPEELCDNSEDSYKDSISLIENWHYKGML
;
A
#
# COMPACT_ATOMS: atom_id res chain seq x y z
N MET A 1 22.46 -14.65 14.78
CA MET A 1 21.99 -15.40 13.60
C MET A 1 20.62 -14.85 13.29
N SER A 2 20.37 -14.37 12.07
CA SER A 2 19.01 -13.95 11.67
C SER A 2 18.10 -15.17 11.79
N GLN A 3 16.93 -14.96 12.37
CA GLN A 3 15.94 -16.01 12.55
C GLN A 3 15.00 -15.95 11.34
N ASN A 4 14.68 -17.09 10.72
CA ASN A 4 13.74 -17.13 9.62
C ASN A 4 12.34 -17.49 10.11
N ASN A 5 11.32 -16.99 9.40
CA ASN A 5 9.94 -17.43 9.51
C ASN A 5 9.64 -18.39 8.36
N TYR A 6 8.95 -19.48 8.67
CA TYR A 6 8.66 -20.54 7.71
C TYR A 6 7.14 -20.72 7.57
N PHE A 7 6.65 -20.65 6.35
CA PHE A 7 5.22 -20.78 6.05
C PHE A 7 5.02 -21.89 5.02
N ARG A 8 4.33 -22.96 5.43
CA ARG A 8 3.95 -24.06 4.53
C ARG A 8 2.49 -23.91 4.15
N SER A 9 2.19 -24.00 2.85
CA SER A 9 0.85 -23.93 2.28
C SER A 9 0.89 -24.28 0.80
N SER A 10 -0.24 -24.28 0.12
CA SER A 10 -0.21 -24.06 -1.33
C SER A 10 0.31 -22.65 -1.61
N ILE A 11 1.21 -22.53 -2.59
CA ILE A 11 1.85 -21.24 -2.91
C ILE A 11 1.72 -20.96 -4.41
N TYR A 12 1.26 -19.76 -4.75
CA TYR A 12 1.23 -19.24 -6.11
C TYR A 12 2.03 -17.94 -6.19
N HIS A 13 2.95 -17.89 -7.16
CA HIS A 13 3.69 -16.65 -7.45
C HIS A 13 4.11 -16.58 -8.91
N CYS A 14 4.77 -15.50 -9.31
CA CYS A 14 5.34 -15.35 -10.64
C CYS A 14 6.86 -15.24 -10.56
N VAL A 15 7.56 -15.88 -11.47
CA VAL A 15 9.01 -15.72 -11.65
C VAL A 15 9.30 -14.98 -12.94
N GLU A 16 10.31 -14.11 -12.91
CA GLU A 16 10.79 -13.44 -14.09
C GLU A 16 11.61 -14.41 -14.97
N THR A 17 11.40 -14.35 -16.26
CA THR A 17 12.10 -15.15 -17.27
C THR A 17 12.53 -14.24 -18.42
N ASN A 18 13.39 -14.73 -19.30
CA ASN A 18 13.84 -13.99 -20.50
C ASN A 18 12.69 -13.56 -21.46
N GLY A 19 11.50 -14.13 -21.30
CA GLY A 19 10.31 -13.84 -22.12
C GLY A 19 9.17 -13.14 -21.37
N GLY A 20 9.41 -12.65 -20.14
CA GLY A 20 8.40 -12.05 -19.28
C GLY A 20 8.19 -12.84 -17.98
N PHE A 21 7.00 -12.77 -17.40
CA PHE A 21 6.68 -13.46 -16.16
C PHE A 21 6.00 -14.79 -16.42
N LYS A 22 6.40 -15.83 -15.67
CA LYS A 22 5.80 -17.15 -15.68
C LYS A 22 5.15 -17.44 -14.33
N PRO A 23 3.86 -17.86 -14.29
CA PRO A 23 3.24 -18.33 -13.07
C PRO A 23 3.85 -19.65 -12.59
N VAL A 24 4.01 -19.78 -11.28
CA VAL A 24 4.48 -20.99 -10.61
C VAL A 24 3.51 -21.31 -9.48
N TYR A 25 3.16 -22.58 -9.35
CA TYR A 25 2.29 -23.09 -8.30
C TYR A 25 2.93 -24.29 -7.62
N PHE A 26 2.97 -24.26 -6.30
CA PHE A 26 3.36 -25.38 -5.45
C PHE A 26 2.15 -25.81 -4.64
N GLU A 27 1.71 -27.05 -4.81
CA GLU A 27 0.57 -27.61 -4.05
C GLU A 27 0.91 -27.71 -2.56
N ASP A 28 2.14 -28.12 -2.27
CA ASP A 28 2.71 -28.18 -0.91
C ASP A 28 4.02 -27.40 -0.91
N GLY A 29 3.92 -26.09 -0.76
CA GLY A 29 5.03 -25.16 -0.82
C GLY A 29 5.57 -24.79 0.54
N LEU A 30 6.84 -24.37 0.58
CA LEU A 30 7.48 -23.69 1.70
C LEU A 30 7.93 -22.32 1.25
N LEU A 31 7.54 -21.29 2.00
CA LEU A 31 8.03 -19.92 1.91
C LEU A 31 8.92 -19.64 3.11
N VAL A 32 10.15 -19.21 2.87
CA VAL A 32 11.14 -18.85 3.89
C VAL A 32 11.37 -17.36 3.84
N VAL A 33 11.15 -16.68 4.97
CA VAL A 33 11.25 -15.22 5.10
C VAL A 33 12.22 -14.88 6.22
N ASP A 34 13.18 -14.02 5.94
CA ASP A 34 14.06 -13.45 6.96
C ASP A 34 13.24 -12.56 7.93
N SER A 35 13.30 -12.86 9.23
CA SER A 35 12.45 -12.19 10.23
C SER A 35 12.83 -10.74 10.46
N ASP A 36 14.07 -10.36 10.20
CA ASP A 36 14.58 -9.01 10.49
C ASP A 36 14.27 -8.05 9.33
N SER A 37 14.48 -8.52 8.09
CA SER A 37 14.30 -7.71 6.88
C SER A 37 12.95 -7.91 6.19
N GLY A 38 12.21 -8.98 6.51
CA GLY A 38 10.98 -9.36 5.81
C GLY A 38 11.20 -9.88 4.37
N LYS A 39 12.45 -10.08 3.96
CA LYS A 39 12.76 -10.54 2.60
C LYS A 39 12.55 -12.04 2.44
N ILE A 40 12.04 -12.43 1.27
CA ILE A 40 11.94 -13.83 0.90
C ILE A 40 13.36 -14.36 0.66
N ILE A 41 13.72 -15.44 1.40
CA ILE A 41 14.98 -16.14 1.28
C ILE A 41 14.86 -17.28 0.29
N ASP A 42 13.74 -18.01 0.35
CA ASP A 42 13.52 -19.17 -0.50
C ASP A 42 12.02 -19.42 -0.69
N VAL A 43 11.66 -20.06 -1.80
CA VAL A 43 10.31 -20.55 -2.08
C VAL A 43 10.38 -21.76 -3.01
N GLY A 44 9.73 -22.86 -2.64
CA GLY A 44 9.75 -24.08 -3.43
C GLY A 44 8.81 -25.15 -2.87
N ASN A 45 8.84 -26.36 -3.48
CA ASN A 45 8.14 -27.49 -2.88
C ASN A 45 8.74 -27.81 -1.49
N PHE A 46 7.87 -28.09 -0.54
CA PHE A 46 8.29 -28.47 0.80
C PHE A 46 9.21 -29.71 0.81
N SER A 47 8.92 -30.69 -0.04
CA SER A 47 9.77 -31.89 -0.20
C SER A 47 11.21 -31.58 -0.66
N ASP A 48 11.37 -30.51 -1.43
CA ASP A 48 12.66 -30.22 -2.09
C ASP A 48 13.54 -29.33 -1.20
N ILE A 49 12.97 -28.33 -0.56
CA ILE A 49 13.75 -27.34 0.22
C ILE A 49 13.59 -27.48 1.73
N GLY A 50 12.53 -28.13 2.22
CA GLY A 50 12.21 -28.21 3.65
C GLY A 50 13.31 -28.84 4.51
N LEU A 51 14.05 -29.83 3.98
CA LEU A 51 15.14 -30.48 4.67
C LEU A 51 16.37 -29.59 4.87
N GLY A 52 16.48 -28.49 4.14
CA GLY A 52 17.57 -27.51 4.25
C GLY A 52 17.42 -26.54 5.43
N TYR A 53 16.30 -26.59 6.14
CA TYR A 53 15.96 -25.63 7.19
C TYR A 53 15.62 -26.31 8.52
N ASP A 54 15.96 -25.65 9.63
CA ASP A 54 15.49 -26.04 10.95
C ASP A 54 14.10 -25.47 11.20
N LEU A 55 13.10 -26.31 11.05
CA LEU A 55 11.69 -25.96 11.21
C LEU A 55 11.18 -26.12 12.63
N SER A 56 12.04 -26.27 13.62
CA SER A 56 11.66 -26.45 15.04
C SER A 56 11.09 -25.18 15.67
N SER A 57 11.32 -24.01 15.07
CA SER A 57 10.82 -22.72 15.53
C SER A 57 10.27 -21.88 14.36
N ASN A 58 9.32 -21.00 14.66
CA ASN A 58 8.73 -20.04 13.68
C ASN A 58 8.13 -20.71 12.42
N PHE A 59 7.67 -21.94 12.55
CA PHE A 59 7.03 -22.69 11.48
C PHE A 59 5.51 -22.66 11.61
N ILE A 60 4.83 -22.21 10.58
CA ILE A 60 3.37 -22.17 10.48
C ILE A 60 2.94 -22.97 9.25
N HIS A 61 2.05 -23.93 9.46
CA HIS A 61 1.42 -24.68 8.38
C HIS A 61 -0.04 -24.23 8.22
N PHE A 62 -0.34 -23.59 7.11
CA PHE A 62 -1.69 -23.22 6.73
C PHE A 62 -2.30 -24.33 5.87
N THR A 63 -3.18 -25.13 6.45
CA THR A 63 -3.97 -26.10 5.71
C THR A 63 -5.12 -25.40 4.97
N ASP A 64 -5.45 -25.85 3.77
CA ASP A 64 -6.55 -25.33 2.94
C ASP A 64 -6.47 -23.79 2.69
N ARG A 65 -5.24 -23.29 2.57
CA ARG A 65 -4.95 -21.87 2.28
C ARG A 65 -4.01 -21.77 1.10
N LEU A 66 -4.05 -20.60 0.46
CA LEU A 66 -3.13 -20.21 -0.59
C LEU A 66 -2.31 -18.99 -0.14
N ILE A 67 -0.99 -19.12 -0.20
CA ILE A 67 -0.08 -18.00 -0.07
C ILE A 67 0.18 -17.45 -1.47
N MET A 68 0.03 -16.14 -1.64
CA MET A 68 0.29 -15.44 -2.90
C MET A 68 0.83 -14.04 -2.63
N PRO A 69 1.49 -13.39 -3.59
CA PRO A 69 1.87 -11.99 -3.47
C PRO A 69 0.65 -11.11 -3.20
N GLY A 70 0.83 -10.06 -2.38
CA GLY A 70 -0.20 -9.07 -2.15
C GLY A 70 -0.60 -8.34 -3.44
N PHE A 71 -1.83 -7.86 -3.48
CA PHE A 71 -2.32 -7.09 -4.63
C PHE A 71 -1.63 -5.74 -4.75
N VAL A 72 -1.51 -5.29 -6.00
CA VAL A 72 -1.00 -3.95 -6.36
C VAL A 72 -2.13 -3.16 -6.97
N ASP A 73 -2.53 -2.07 -6.30
CA ASP A 73 -3.51 -1.12 -6.82
C ASP A 73 -2.79 0.11 -7.36
N THR A 74 -2.90 0.32 -8.67
CA THR A 74 -2.18 1.40 -9.36
C THR A 74 -3.00 2.69 -9.50
N HIS A 75 -4.23 2.73 -8.98
CA HIS A 75 -5.07 3.93 -9.05
C HIS A 75 -6.14 3.94 -7.95
N VAL A 76 -5.87 4.65 -6.86
CA VAL A 76 -6.80 4.80 -5.73
C VAL A 76 -6.68 6.20 -5.11
N HIS A 77 -7.72 6.66 -4.45
CA HIS A 77 -7.77 7.93 -3.73
C HIS A 77 -8.04 7.67 -2.25
N TYR A 78 -7.02 7.70 -1.39
CA TYR A 78 -7.22 7.43 0.03
C TYR A 78 -8.14 8.44 0.75
N PRO A 79 -8.18 9.73 0.34
CA PRO A 79 -9.09 10.67 0.97
C PRO A 79 -10.57 10.34 0.76
N GLN A 80 -10.88 9.54 -0.25
CA GLN A 80 -12.26 9.17 -0.59
C GLN A 80 -12.75 7.93 0.20
N TYR A 81 -11.96 7.44 1.15
CA TYR A 81 -12.30 6.26 1.96
C TYR A 81 -13.69 6.36 2.63
N LYS A 82 -14.05 7.54 3.13
CA LYS A 82 -15.34 7.78 3.80
C LYS A 82 -16.53 7.92 2.86
N VAL A 83 -16.29 8.09 1.57
CA VAL A 83 -17.34 8.27 0.56
C VAL A 83 -17.50 7.06 -0.37
N ILE A 84 -16.91 5.93 -0.02
CA ILE A 84 -17.09 4.66 -0.72
C ILE A 84 -18.59 4.35 -0.85
N ALA A 85 -19.02 3.96 -2.07
CA ALA A 85 -20.41 3.65 -2.42
C ALA A 85 -21.42 4.80 -2.28
N SER A 86 -20.99 6.04 -2.12
CA SER A 86 -21.87 7.20 -2.17
C SER A 86 -22.43 7.38 -3.59
N TYR A 87 -23.72 7.59 -3.71
CA TYR A 87 -24.38 7.73 -5.01
C TYR A 87 -24.36 9.16 -5.52
N GLY A 88 -23.99 9.33 -6.79
CA GLY A 88 -24.12 10.57 -7.56
C GLY A 88 -24.70 10.30 -8.94
N ALA A 89 -25.60 11.14 -9.41
CA ALA A 89 -26.20 11.01 -10.74
C ALA A 89 -25.19 11.35 -11.86
N SER A 90 -24.17 12.14 -11.55
CA SER A 90 -23.03 12.46 -12.41
C SER A 90 -21.75 12.53 -11.61
N LEU A 91 -20.60 12.51 -12.31
CA LEU A 91 -19.29 12.67 -11.66
C LEU A 91 -19.19 14.04 -10.95
N ILE A 92 -19.63 15.12 -11.60
CA ILE A 92 -19.55 16.47 -11.02
C ILE A 92 -20.42 16.57 -9.76
N GLU A 93 -21.66 16.07 -9.80
CA GLU A 93 -22.51 16.04 -8.61
C GLU A 93 -21.88 15.22 -7.47
N TRP A 94 -21.26 14.10 -7.79
CA TRP A 94 -20.59 13.26 -6.81
C TRP A 94 -19.39 13.96 -6.19
N LEU A 95 -18.57 14.66 -7.00
CA LEU A 95 -17.46 15.47 -6.53
C LEU A 95 -17.91 16.56 -5.56
N ASP A 96 -18.91 17.36 -5.97
CA ASP A 96 -19.39 18.49 -5.16
C ASP A 96 -20.05 18.04 -3.85
N LYS A 97 -20.84 16.95 -3.93
CA LYS A 97 -21.66 16.51 -2.80
C LYS A 97 -20.87 15.71 -1.75
N TYR A 98 -19.88 14.95 -2.17
CA TYR A 98 -19.17 14.02 -1.29
C TYR A 98 -17.66 14.25 -1.27
N THR A 99 -17.01 14.22 -2.42
CA THR A 99 -15.55 14.19 -2.51
C THR A 99 -14.92 15.46 -1.99
N PHE A 100 -15.30 16.60 -2.51
CA PHE A 100 -14.73 17.88 -2.07
C PHE A 100 -15.04 18.19 -0.61
N VAL A 101 -16.23 17.84 -0.14
CA VAL A 101 -16.64 17.98 1.27
C VAL A 101 -15.74 17.12 2.18
N GLU A 102 -15.41 15.94 1.73
CA GLU A 102 -14.55 15.02 2.50
C GLU A 102 -13.08 15.46 2.45
N GLU A 103 -12.59 15.84 1.28
CA GLU A 103 -11.19 16.23 1.09
C GLU A 103 -10.82 17.51 1.84
N GLN A 104 -11.73 18.46 2.03
CA GLN A 104 -11.50 19.67 2.84
C GLN A 104 -11.13 19.36 4.29
N LYS A 105 -11.60 18.26 4.86
CA LYS A 105 -11.28 17.84 6.24
C LYS A 105 -9.81 17.52 6.43
N PHE A 106 -9.09 17.25 5.36
CA PHE A 106 -7.64 16.97 5.39
C PHE A 106 -6.78 18.22 5.63
N SER A 107 -7.39 19.39 5.76
CA SER A 107 -6.75 20.55 6.35
C SER A 107 -6.38 20.34 7.83
N ASP A 108 -7.06 19.42 8.51
CA ASP A 108 -6.78 18.96 9.87
C ASP A 108 -5.80 17.77 9.84
N ASN A 109 -4.66 17.92 10.50
CA ASN A 109 -3.61 16.88 10.57
C ASN A 109 -4.11 15.60 11.26
N ASP A 110 -4.86 15.73 12.35
CA ASP A 110 -5.36 14.58 13.12
C ASP A 110 -6.35 13.77 12.29
N TYR A 111 -7.19 14.47 11.50
CA TYR A 111 -8.10 13.83 10.56
C TYR A 111 -7.34 13.08 9.46
N ALA A 112 -6.35 13.74 8.85
CA ALA A 112 -5.51 13.11 7.81
C ALA A 112 -4.81 11.85 8.34
N ASP A 113 -4.22 11.91 9.54
CA ASP A 113 -3.60 10.76 10.19
C ASP A 113 -4.60 9.63 10.47
N GLN A 114 -5.78 9.96 10.98
CA GLN A 114 -6.83 8.98 11.24
C GLN A 114 -7.24 8.24 9.96
N ILE A 115 -7.53 8.98 8.88
CA ILE A 115 -7.97 8.37 7.63
C ILE A 115 -6.86 7.57 6.96
N ALA A 116 -5.61 8.05 6.99
CA ALA A 116 -4.48 7.29 6.46
C ALA A 116 -4.32 5.93 7.16
N ASN A 117 -4.43 5.90 8.49
CA ASN A 117 -4.36 4.66 9.25
C ASN A 117 -5.52 3.71 8.91
N LEU A 118 -6.76 4.20 8.88
CA LEU A 118 -7.93 3.38 8.54
C LEU A 118 -7.84 2.80 7.12
N PHE A 119 -7.42 3.63 6.15
CA PHE A 119 -7.28 3.22 4.76
C PHE A 119 -6.22 2.12 4.59
N LEU A 120 -5.04 2.29 5.18
CA LEU A 120 -3.97 1.30 5.09
C LEU A 120 -4.32 -0.02 5.79
N ASP A 121 -5.01 0.03 6.92
CA ASP A 121 -5.50 -1.17 7.61
C ASP A 121 -6.52 -1.92 6.75
N GLU A 122 -7.41 -1.21 6.05
CA GLU A 122 -8.38 -1.82 5.15
C GLU A 122 -7.71 -2.41 3.91
N LEU A 123 -6.69 -1.77 3.35
CA LEU A 123 -5.90 -2.34 2.24
C LEU A 123 -5.28 -3.69 2.64
N ILE A 124 -4.58 -3.73 3.78
CA ILE A 124 -3.94 -4.95 4.28
C ILE A 124 -4.97 -6.05 4.51
N LYS A 125 -6.09 -5.73 5.15
CA LYS A 125 -7.19 -6.64 5.41
C LYS A 125 -7.76 -7.27 4.13
N ASN A 126 -7.75 -6.53 3.03
CA ASN A 126 -8.19 -6.99 1.71
C ASN A 126 -7.05 -7.53 0.83
N GLY A 127 -5.84 -7.69 1.36
CA GLY A 127 -4.71 -8.29 0.68
C GLY A 127 -3.95 -7.36 -0.27
N THR A 128 -4.22 -6.05 -0.26
CA THR A 128 -3.46 -5.06 -1.04
C THR A 128 -2.26 -4.58 -0.24
N THR A 129 -1.06 -4.77 -0.77
CA THR A 129 0.21 -4.45 -0.10
C THR A 129 1.00 -3.33 -0.77
N THR A 130 0.60 -2.93 -1.96
CA THR A 130 1.23 -1.84 -2.73
C THR A 130 0.15 -1.01 -3.39
N VAL A 131 0.23 0.32 -3.25
CA VAL A 131 -0.68 1.22 -3.94
C VAL A 131 0.05 2.40 -4.57
N MET A 132 -0.54 2.92 -5.67
CA MET A 132 -0.30 4.25 -6.17
C MET A 132 -1.54 5.08 -5.88
N THR A 133 -1.45 5.99 -4.90
CA THR A 133 -2.60 6.75 -4.40
C THR A 133 -2.47 8.25 -4.64
N PHE A 134 -3.60 8.87 -4.94
CA PHE A 134 -3.75 10.31 -4.84
C PHE A 134 -4.12 10.69 -3.41
N CYS A 135 -3.44 11.72 -2.89
CA CYS A 135 -3.81 12.39 -1.65
C CYS A 135 -4.73 13.59 -1.95
N THR A 136 -4.76 14.61 -1.10
CA THR A 136 -5.49 15.86 -1.38
C THR A 136 -4.55 16.96 -1.87
N SER A 137 -5.06 18.17 -2.07
CA SER A 137 -4.24 19.36 -2.32
C SER A 137 -3.44 19.79 -1.09
N TYR A 138 -3.80 19.36 0.11
CA TYR A 138 -3.07 19.66 1.34
C TYR A 138 -1.83 18.77 1.47
N LYS A 139 -0.67 19.41 1.65
CA LYS A 139 0.63 18.73 1.84
C LYS A 139 0.61 17.71 2.98
N GLN A 140 -0.03 18.06 4.10
CA GLN A 140 -0.12 17.20 5.29
C GLN A 140 -0.87 15.88 5.04
N SER A 141 -1.73 15.83 4.04
CA SER A 141 -2.38 14.56 3.67
C SER A 141 -1.38 13.52 3.14
N VAL A 142 -0.34 13.97 2.44
CA VAL A 142 0.75 13.12 1.96
C VAL A 142 1.68 12.72 3.10
N ASP A 143 2.03 13.69 3.97
CA ASP A 143 2.87 13.42 5.13
C ASP A 143 2.21 12.38 6.07
N ALA A 144 0.91 12.51 6.35
CA ALA A 144 0.13 11.56 7.13
C ALA A 144 0.12 10.15 6.50
N PHE A 145 -0.09 10.08 5.18
CA PHE A 145 -0.10 8.81 4.46
C PHE A 145 1.25 8.09 4.54
N PHE A 146 2.36 8.78 4.29
CA PHE A 146 3.68 8.16 4.36
C PHE A 146 4.10 7.80 5.78
N ASN A 147 3.80 8.64 6.79
CA ASN A 147 4.02 8.30 8.19
C ASN A 147 3.29 7.02 8.61
N ALA A 148 2.04 6.86 8.18
CA ALA A 148 1.25 5.67 8.47
C ALA A 148 1.76 4.42 7.70
N SER A 149 2.26 4.61 6.47
CA SER A 149 2.83 3.55 5.63
C SER A 149 4.17 3.05 6.18
N GLU A 150 5.04 3.95 6.63
CA GLU A 150 6.35 3.62 7.22
C GLU A 150 6.19 2.76 8.47
N LYS A 151 5.24 3.11 9.35
CA LYS A 151 4.93 2.32 10.56
C LYS A 151 4.52 0.86 10.25
N ARG A 152 4.00 0.61 9.04
CA ARG A 152 3.56 -0.70 8.57
C ARG A 152 4.55 -1.38 7.62
N ASN A 153 5.66 -0.71 7.32
CA ASN A 153 6.64 -1.17 6.33
C ASN A 153 6.00 -1.53 4.97
N LEU A 154 5.12 -0.65 4.47
CA LEU A 154 4.40 -0.85 3.22
C LEU A 154 5.08 -0.09 2.07
N ARG A 155 5.09 -0.68 0.88
CA ARG A 155 5.57 -0.04 -0.34
C ARG A 155 4.47 0.79 -0.97
N MET A 156 4.59 2.11 -0.88
CA MET A 156 3.57 3.04 -1.33
C MET A 156 4.14 4.09 -2.28
N VAL A 157 3.33 4.49 -3.26
CA VAL A 157 3.57 5.63 -4.12
C VAL A 157 2.43 6.62 -3.89
N ALA A 158 2.75 7.85 -3.54
CA ALA A 158 1.75 8.87 -3.26
C ALA A 158 2.24 10.27 -3.66
N GLY A 159 1.30 11.16 -3.91
CA GLY A 159 1.57 12.56 -4.16
C GLY A 159 0.35 13.42 -3.89
N LYS A 160 0.59 14.74 -3.68
CA LYS A 160 -0.50 15.69 -3.54
C LYS A 160 -1.20 15.92 -4.88
N VAL A 161 -2.48 16.20 -4.83
CA VAL A 161 -3.26 16.70 -5.97
C VAL A 161 -3.03 18.20 -6.10
N MET A 162 -3.02 18.71 -7.32
CA MET A 162 -2.91 20.14 -7.64
C MET A 162 -4.22 20.62 -8.22
N MET A 163 -4.84 21.62 -7.58
CA MET A 163 -6.12 22.20 -8.01
C MET A 163 -6.01 23.72 -8.04
N ASP A 164 -5.98 24.31 -9.23
CA ASP A 164 -5.89 25.77 -9.41
C ASP A 164 -7.22 26.43 -9.77
N ARG A 165 -8.27 25.62 -9.99
CA ARG A 165 -9.60 26.08 -10.43
C ARG A 165 -10.64 24.94 -10.39
N ASN A 166 -11.92 25.32 -10.50
CA ASN A 166 -13.08 24.41 -10.58
C ASN A 166 -13.19 23.46 -9.37
N ALA A 167 -12.72 23.91 -8.21
CA ALA A 167 -12.86 23.26 -6.93
C ALA A 167 -13.25 24.31 -5.86
N PRO A 168 -13.75 23.90 -4.68
CA PRO A 168 -13.94 24.82 -3.56
C PRO A 168 -12.64 25.60 -3.23
N GLU A 169 -12.78 26.86 -2.82
CA GLU A 169 -11.64 27.74 -2.54
C GLU A 169 -10.65 27.11 -1.54
N GLU A 170 -11.15 26.39 -0.56
CA GLU A 170 -10.38 25.71 0.46
C GLU A 170 -9.48 24.59 -0.09
N LEU A 171 -9.84 24.00 -1.23
CA LEU A 171 -9.04 22.96 -1.91
C LEU A 171 -8.16 23.53 -3.01
N CYS A 172 -8.38 24.80 -3.40
CA CYS A 172 -7.57 25.41 -4.44
C CYS A 172 -6.19 25.78 -3.90
N ASP A 173 -5.18 25.53 -4.70
CA ASP A 173 -3.82 25.98 -4.51
C ASP A 173 -3.34 26.76 -5.77
N ASN A 174 -2.17 27.35 -5.70
CA ASN A 174 -1.53 27.97 -6.85
C ASN A 174 -0.33 27.17 -7.30
N SER A 175 0.10 27.40 -8.55
CA SER A 175 1.18 26.61 -9.16
C SER A 175 2.52 26.74 -8.44
N GLU A 176 2.81 27.89 -7.81
CA GLU A 176 4.07 28.13 -7.10
C GLU A 176 4.11 27.34 -5.79
N ASP A 177 3.05 27.40 -5.00
CA ASP A 177 2.96 26.68 -3.72
C ASP A 177 2.85 25.18 -3.97
N SER A 178 2.08 24.74 -4.97
CA SER A 178 2.04 23.33 -5.39
C SER A 178 3.40 22.78 -5.77
N TYR A 179 4.21 23.58 -6.48
CA TYR A 179 5.58 23.18 -6.84
C TYR A 179 6.47 23.05 -5.60
N LYS A 180 6.47 24.07 -4.70
CA LYS A 180 7.26 24.07 -3.47
C LYS A 180 6.91 22.89 -2.58
N ASP A 181 5.62 22.62 -2.39
CA ASP A 181 5.12 21.50 -1.61
C ASP A 181 5.56 20.16 -2.19
N SER A 182 5.46 20.02 -3.52
CA SER A 182 5.88 18.79 -4.20
C SER A 182 7.38 18.52 -4.05
N ILE A 183 8.23 19.56 -4.19
CA ILE A 183 9.66 19.42 -3.95
C ILE A 183 9.94 19.02 -2.49
N SER A 184 9.31 19.70 -1.54
CA SER A 184 9.45 19.37 -0.12
C SER A 184 9.02 17.94 0.20
N LEU A 185 7.94 17.45 -0.39
CA LEU A 185 7.48 16.07 -0.23
C LEU A 185 8.46 15.05 -0.83
N ILE A 186 9.03 15.34 -2.01
CA ILE A 186 10.07 14.51 -2.63
C ILE A 186 11.30 14.44 -1.71
N GLU A 187 11.78 15.57 -1.21
CA GLU A 187 12.93 15.62 -0.29
C GLU A 187 12.68 14.85 1.00
N ASN A 188 11.44 14.87 1.50
CA ASN A 188 11.07 14.22 2.75
C ASN A 188 10.86 12.70 2.59
N TRP A 189 10.28 12.25 1.47
CA TRP A 189 9.75 10.90 1.37
C TRP A 189 10.35 10.03 0.26
N HIS A 190 10.94 10.63 -0.79
CA HIS A 190 11.45 9.84 -1.91
C HIS A 190 12.62 8.95 -1.48
N TYR A 191 12.53 7.66 -1.78
CA TYR A 191 13.48 6.62 -1.35
C TYR A 191 13.69 6.52 0.17
N LYS A 192 12.76 6.98 1.00
CA LYS A 192 12.75 6.70 2.42
C LYS A 192 11.89 5.49 2.72
N GLY A 193 12.35 4.64 3.64
CA GLY A 193 11.73 3.37 3.97
C GLY A 193 12.63 2.19 3.64
N MET A 194 12.27 1.01 4.13
CA MET A 194 13.06 -0.21 3.95
C MET A 194 12.77 -0.97 2.67
N LEU A 195 11.76 -0.57 1.88
CA LEU A 195 11.35 -1.28 0.65
C LEU A 195 11.57 -0.44 -0.60
#